data_a472e96539d9b32583b897cf00be2413
#
_entry.id   a472e96539d9b32583b897cf00be2413
#
_cell.length_a   1.000
_cell.length_b   1.000
_cell.length_c   1.000
_cell.angle_alpha   90.00
_cell.angle_beta   90.00
_cell.angle_gamma   90.00
#
_symmetry.space_group_name_H-M   'P 1'
#
loop_
_entity.id
_entity.type
_entity.pdbx_description
1 polymer ?
#
loop_
_entity_poly.entity_id
_entity_poly.type
_entity_poly.pdbx_seq_one_letter_code
_entity_poly.pdbx_strand_id
1 'polypeptide(L)'
;MNRLYYLPPSTARLLSEERIRRCKNLGLILDKYIPQEAIQKSEGKGDWFKRLDTASHIDPRLAEHAYLRWRNTTQAANAQRFSAITDWRIVVGLGGETVLETDLTLHHLYGIPYIPASALKGLTRAYATGEEEEGHLSKKIDEDDEIIQRIFGSQKHAGTVIFFDAMPVNGRFAFDLDIMNAHYPDYYGQNKPPTDDQNPNPVTFLTVANTTFMFALAPRRPGDEQDVAQAKTWLKKGLAKYGVGGKTSAGYGYFTDIRDEEAAGTQAEAAQTATIPASSSSPMQQAPAQSIRPNIPTFRAGEPITGSVVTPTDELRKVAPAGATAFLRYQSFATRDLIIVISTEEARNWKPGETRICLFEREEVHNGTTLLICQPRPSKKDKEGKKR
;
A
#
# COMPACT_ATOMS: atom_id res chain seq x y z
N MET A 1 0.42 33.24 9.06
CA MET A 1 -0.80 33.26 8.21
C MET A 1 -1.71 32.15 8.68
N ASN A 2 -2.90 32.49 9.21
CA ASN A 2 -3.90 31.48 9.57
C ASN A 2 -4.41 30.85 8.27
N ARG A 3 -4.04 29.60 8.03
CA ARG A 3 -4.66 28.80 6.95
C ARG A 3 -6.13 28.62 7.32
N LEU A 4 -7.02 29.13 6.47
CA LEU A 4 -8.44 28.93 6.65
C LEU A 4 -8.78 27.52 6.15
N TYR A 5 -9.45 26.75 6.99
CA TYR A 5 -9.98 25.43 6.66
C TYR A 5 -11.50 25.52 6.48
N TYR A 6 -12.07 24.62 5.65
CA TYR A 6 -13.52 24.48 5.52
C TYR A 6 -14.12 23.78 6.75
N LEU A 7 -14.05 24.43 7.90
CA LEU A 7 -14.51 23.91 9.17
C LEU A 7 -15.43 24.92 9.86
N PRO A 8 -16.35 24.46 10.73
CA PRO A 8 -17.10 25.38 11.59
C PRO A 8 -16.15 26.32 12.35
N PRO A 9 -16.51 27.60 12.52
CA PRO A 9 -15.60 28.59 13.12
C PRO A 9 -15.09 28.22 14.53
N SER A 10 -15.91 27.53 15.32
CA SER A 10 -15.52 27.01 16.65
C SER A 10 -14.40 25.95 16.54
N THR A 11 -14.50 25.04 15.59
CA THR A 11 -13.50 23.99 15.34
C THR A 11 -12.23 24.59 14.74
N ALA A 12 -12.34 25.48 13.77
CA ALA A 12 -11.20 26.12 13.11
C ALA A 12 -10.32 26.92 14.11
N ARG A 13 -10.92 27.53 15.15
CA ARG A 13 -10.18 28.24 16.19
C ARG A 13 -9.32 27.31 17.06
N LEU A 14 -9.69 26.05 17.18
CA LEU A 14 -8.98 25.06 18.00
C LEU A 14 -7.86 24.36 17.23
N LEU A 15 -7.84 24.48 15.91
CA LEU A 15 -6.87 23.81 15.04
C LEU A 15 -5.72 24.77 14.72
N SER A 16 -4.57 24.49 15.31
CA SER A 16 -3.30 25.07 14.88
C SER A 16 -2.62 24.14 13.87
N GLU A 17 -1.71 24.67 13.04
CA GLU A 17 -0.90 23.86 12.13
C GLU A 17 -0.14 22.76 12.88
N GLU A 18 0.30 23.03 14.10
CA GLU A 18 0.98 22.06 14.95
C GLU A 18 0.06 20.90 15.35
N ARG A 19 -1.20 21.17 15.69
CA ARG A 19 -2.18 20.11 16.00
C ARG A 19 -2.50 19.27 14.79
N ILE A 20 -2.64 19.87 13.61
CA ILE A 20 -2.86 19.14 12.36
C ILE A 20 -1.66 18.24 12.02
N ARG A 21 -0.43 18.75 12.17
CA ARG A 21 0.79 17.93 11.98
C ARG A 21 0.87 16.75 12.95
N ARG A 22 0.32 16.87 14.14
CA ARG A 22 0.26 15.78 15.13
C ARG A 22 -0.87 14.78 14.87
N CYS A 23 -1.79 15.07 13.96
CA CYS A 23 -2.87 14.15 13.62
C CYS A 23 -2.29 12.86 13.00
N LYS A 24 -2.62 11.71 13.58
CA LYS A 24 -2.17 10.38 13.16
C LYS A 24 -3.25 9.60 12.42
N ASN A 25 -4.11 10.30 11.71
CA ASN A 25 -5.12 9.72 10.84
C ASN A 25 -5.12 10.48 9.51
N LEU A 26 -4.53 9.87 8.48
CA LEU A 26 -4.43 10.48 7.16
C LEU A 26 -5.80 10.74 6.54
N GLY A 27 -6.79 9.84 6.72
CA GLY A 27 -8.15 10.05 6.21
C GLY A 27 -8.76 11.36 6.74
N LEU A 28 -8.57 11.65 8.04
CA LEU A 28 -9.04 12.90 8.63
C LEU A 28 -8.34 14.14 8.04
N ILE A 29 -7.06 14.02 7.69
CA ILE A 29 -6.32 15.09 7.00
C ILE A 29 -6.90 15.34 5.61
N LEU A 30 -7.14 14.27 4.84
CA LEU A 30 -7.66 14.35 3.48
C LEU A 30 -9.11 14.84 3.44
N ASP A 31 -9.95 14.43 4.41
CA ASP A 31 -11.38 14.75 4.40
C ASP A 31 -11.72 16.09 5.05
N LYS A 32 -11.00 16.48 6.09
CA LYS A 32 -11.41 17.58 6.97
C LYS A 32 -10.38 18.69 7.12
N TYR A 33 -9.09 18.42 6.96
CA TYR A 33 -8.03 19.37 7.28
C TYR A 33 -7.29 19.88 6.05
N ILE A 34 -7.99 19.96 4.91
CA ILE A 34 -7.44 20.55 3.68
C ILE A 34 -7.51 22.08 3.82
N PRO A 35 -6.41 22.81 3.60
CA PRO A 35 -6.43 24.26 3.61
C PRO A 35 -7.19 24.82 2.40
N GLN A 36 -7.96 25.89 2.61
CA GLN A 36 -8.76 26.51 1.54
C GLN A 36 -7.92 26.91 0.33
N GLU A 37 -6.68 27.37 0.54
CA GLU A 37 -5.76 27.73 -0.55
C GLU A 37 -5.44 26.54 -1.49
N ALA A 38 -5.49 25.31 -0.98
CA ALA A 38 -5.27 24.10 -1.79
C ALA A 38 -6.44 23.80 -2.74
N ILE A 39 -7.65 24.31 -2.44
CA ILE A 39 -8.85 24.06 -3.22
C ILE A 39 -9.14 25.24 -4.16
N GLN A 40 -8.89 26.47 -3.70
CA GLN A 40 -9.25 27.69 -4.44
C GLN A 40 -8.33 27.97 -5.63
N LYS A 41 -7.10 27.47 -5.64
CA LYS A 41 -6.15 27.63 -6.74
C LYS A 41 -6.14 26.40 -7.63
N SER A 42 -6.13 26.56 -8.95
CA SER A 42 -6.14 25.46 -9.91
C SER A 42 -5.01 24.44 -9.70
N GLU A 43 -3.82 24.91 -9.33
CA GLU A 43 -2.65 24.04 -9.02
C GLU A 43 -2.48 23.76 -7.52
N GLY A 44 -3.28 24.39 -6.68
CA GLY A 44 -3.12 24.36 -5.21
C GLY A 44 -3.23 22.96 -4.62
N LYS A 45 -4.09 22.11 -5.17
CA LYS A 45 -4.28 20.72 -4.75
C LYS A 45 -3.04 19.88 -5.03
N GLY A 46 -2.51 19.93 -6.25
CA GLY A 46 -1.30 19.20 -6.62
C GLY A 46 -0.09 19.60 -5.79
N ASP A 47 0.10 20.90 -5.56
CA ASP A 47 1.18 21.42 -4.71
C ASP A 47 1.00 21.05 -3.24
N TRP A 48 -0.23 21.00 -2.77
CA TRP A 48 -0.51 20.56 -1.40
C TRP A 48 -0.19 19.08 -1.23
N PHE A 49 -0.60 18.20 -2.16
CA PHE A 49 -0.26 16.78 -2.14
C PHE A 49 1.25 16.54 -2.17
N LYS A 50 2.01 17.27 -3.00
CA LYS A 50 3.47 17.13 -3.05
C LYS A 50 4.16 17.49 -1.72
N ARG A 51 3.55 18.40 -0.96
CA ARG A 51 4.07 18.83 0.36
C ARG A 51 3.53 18.01 1.53
N LEU A 52 2.51 17.19 1.30
CA LEU A 52 1.89 16.37 2.34
C LEU A 52 2.79 15.18 2.67
N ASP A 53 3.39 15.19 3.85
CA ASP A 53 4.07 14.00 4.39
C ASP A 53 3.04 13.00 4.91
N THR A 54 2.54 12.16 4.01
CA THR A 54 1.51 11.15 4.33
C THR A 54 1.96 10.22 5.46
N ALA A 55 3.26 9.92 5.56
CA ALA A 55 3.80 9.04 6.59
C ALA A 55 3.72 9.65 7.99
N SER A 56 3.87 10.97 8.11
CA SER A 56 3.76 11.65 9.40
C SER A 56 2.36 11.57 10.00
N HIS A 57 1.34 11.32 9.16
CA HIS A 57 -0.07 11.19 9.56
C HIS A 57 -0.52 9.75 9.79
N ILE A 58 0.39 8.79 9.79
CA ILE A 58 0.13 7.39 10.15
C ILE A 58 0.86 7.07 11.46
N ASP A 59 0.21 6.32 12.33
CA ASP A 59 0.85 5.68 13.47
C ASP A 59 1.21 4.24 13.11
N PRO A 60 2.51 3.90 12.91
CA PRO A 60 2.93 2.57 12.48
C PRO A 60 2.53 1.47 13.47
N ARG A 61 2.56 1.76 14.78
CA ARG A 61 2.18 0.79 15.81
C ARG A 61 0.69 0.52 15.77
N LEU A 62 -0.12 1.56 15.60
CA LEU A 62 -1.56 1.42 15.46
C LEU A 62 -1.93 0.64 14.20
N ALA A 63 -1.25 0.88 13.08
CA ALA A 63 -1.43 0.15 11.83
C ALA A 63 -1.09 -1.35 11.99
N GLU A 64 0.02 -1.67 12.64
CA GLU A 64 0.42 -3.05 12.95
C GLU A 64 -0.60 -3.74 13.87
N HIS A 65 -1.04 -3.08 14.95
CA HIS A 65 -2.04 -3.63 15.86
C HIS A 65 -3.41 -3.81 15.18
N ALA A 66 -3.78 -2.94 14.25
CA ALA A 66 -4.99 -3.11 13.45
C ALA A 66 -4.92 -4.38 12.60
N TYR A 67 -3.78 -4.63 11.94
CA TYR A 67 -3.53 -5.86 11.20
C TYR A 67 -3.54 -7.10 12.10
N LEU A 68 -2.86 -7.07 13.24
CA LEU A 68 -2.83 -8.20 14.18
C LEU A 68 -4.24 -8.56 14.70
N ARG A 69 -5.05 -7.55 15.03
CA ARG A 69 -6.44 -7.77 15.43
C ARG A 69 -7.25 -8.38 14.30
N TRP A 70 -7.13 -7.87 13.08
CA TRP A 70 -7.76 -8.42 11.90
C TRP A 70 -7.35 -9.89 11.66
N ARG A 71 -6.05 -10.18 11.78
CA ARG A 71 -5.50 -11.53 11.66
C ARG A 71 -6.09 -12.50 12.69
N ASN A 72 -6.15 -12.08 13.94
CA ASN A 72 -6.76 -12.90 15.01
C ASN A 72 -8.25 -13.13 14.77
N THR A 73 -8.98 -12.11 14.31
CA THR A 73 -10.41 -12.24 13.97
C THR A 73 -10.63 -13.24 12.82
N THR A 74 -9.84 -13.14 11.75
CA THR A 74 -9.95 -14.06 10.61
C THR A 74 -9.50 -15.47 10.96
N GLN A 75 -8.54 -15.63 11.85
CA GLN A 75 -8.13 -16.92 12.38
C GLN A 75 -9.24 -17.57 13.23
N ALA A 76 -9.86 -16.82 14.13
CA ALA A 76 -10.98 -17.29 14.94
C ALA A 76 -12.22 -17.67 14.10
N ALA A 77 -12.38 -17.08 12.92
CA ALA A 77 -13.41 -17.40 11.94
C ALA A 77 -13.04 -18.59 11.02
N ASN A 78 -11.93 -19.29 11.25
CA ASN A 78 -11.40 -20.34 10.38
C ASN A 78 -11.24 -19.90 8.92
N ALA A 79 -10.85 -18.63 8.70
CA ALA A 79 -10.70 -18.10 7.35
C ALA A 79 -9.49 -18.70 6.63
N GLN A 80 -9.67 -19.02 5.36
CA GLN A 80 -8.57 -19.28 4.44
C GLN A 80 -7.96 -17.94 4.02
N ARG A 81 -6.66 -17.79 4.21
CA ARG A 81 -5.93 -16.55 3.92
C ARG A 81 -4.94 -16.73 2.79
N PHE A 82 -4.68 -15.64 2.08
CA PHE A 82 -3.61 -15.54 1.09
C PHE A 82 -3.13 -14.10 1.00
N SER A 83 -1.88 -13.90 0.61
CA SER A 83 -1.31 -12.58 0.35
C SER A 83 -1.12 -12.36 -1.14
N ALA A 84 -1.16 -11.09 -1.55
CA ALA A 84 -0.78 -10.66 -2.89
C ALA A 84 -0.21 -9.24 -2.83
N ILE A 85 0.74 -8.95 -3.71
CA ILE A 85 1.33 -7.61 -3.84
C ILE A 85 0.68 -6.86 -5.00
N THR A 86 0.48 -5.56 -4.84
CA THR A 86 0.04 -4.70 -5.96
C THR A 86 1.07 -4.75 -7.09
N ASP A 87 0.63 -5.07 -8.30
CA ASP A 87 1.51 -5.11 -9.49
C ASP A 87 2.10 -3.73 -9.78
N TRP A 88 1.26 -2.72 -9.73
CA TRP A 88 1.63 -1.31 -9.87
C TRP A 88 0.95 -0.48 -8.77
N ARG A 89 -0.13 0.19 -9.09
CA ARG A 89 -0.89 1.07 -8.18
C ARG A 89 -2.32 0.60 -8.02
N ILE A 90 -2.90 0.86 -6.86
CA ILE A 90 -4.31 0.64 -6.60
C ILE A 90 -4.94 1.92 -6.04
N VAL A 91 -6.15 2.19 -6.45
CA VAL A 91 -7.01 3.21 -5.87
C VAL A 91 -8.41 2.63 -5.66
N VAL A 92 -8.85 2.59 -4.42
CA VAL A 92 -10.19 2.16 -4.04
C VAL A 92 -10.97 3.37 -3.57
N GLY A 93 -12.21 3.52 -4.04
CA GLY A 93 -13.06 4.65 -3.66
C GLY A 93 -12.84 5.94 -4.47
N LEU A 94 -12.15 5.88 -5.62
CA LEU A 94 -11.80 7.05 -6.43
C LEU A 94 -12.97 7.99 -6.73
N GLY A 95 -14.18 7.45 -6.90
CA GLY A 95 -15.42 8.20 -7.19
C GLY A 95 -16.18 8.63 -5.93
N GLY A 96 -15.59 8.53 -4.72
CA GLY A 96 -16.20 9.03 -3.50
C GLY A 96 -16.37 10.56 -3.50
N GLU A 97 -17.39 11.06 -2.81
CA GLU A 97 -17.61 12.49 -2.67
C GLU A 97 -16.57 13.10 -1.72
N THR A 98 -15.66 13.89 -2.28
CA THR A 98 -14.61 14.59 -1.53
C THR A 98 -14.32 15.97 -2.13
N VAL A 99 -13.86 16.89 -1.31
CA VAL A 99 -13.42 18.21 -1.75
C VAL A 99 -12.14 18.15 -2.61
N LEU A 100 -11.47 17.00 -2.64
CA LEU A 100 -10.29 16.75 -3.47
C LEU A 100 -10.63 16.26 -4.87
N GLU A 101 -11.92 16.13 -5.24
CA GLU A 101 -12.41 15.59 -6.52
C GLU A 101 -12.10 14.09 -6.72
N THR A 102 -11.16 13.56 -5.97
CA THR A 102 -10.71 12.18 -6.01
C THR A 102 -10.56 11.66 -4.60
N ASP A 103 -11.14 10.52 -4.31
CA ASP A 103 -11.10 9.91 -2.99
C ASP A 103 -10.18 8.68 -2.97
N LEU A 104 -9.75 8.31 -1.78
CA LEU A 104 -9.03 7.08 -1.49
C LEU A 104 -9.61 6.47 -0.22
N THR A 105 -10.12 5.25 -0.32
CA THR A 105 -10.68 4.53 0.83
C THR A 105 -9.62 4.24 1.88
N LEU A 106 -9.72 4.95 3.00
CA LEU A 106 -8.89 4.75 4.18
C LEU A 106 -9.75 4.30 5.36
N HIS A 107 -9.20 3.45 6.20
CA HIS A 107 -9.88 2.98 7.40
C HIS A 107 -10.18 4.15 8.34
N HIS A 108 -11.45 4.35 8.69
CA HIS A 108 -11.93 5.53 9.41
C HIS A 108 -11.18 5.80 10.72
N LEU A 109 -10.86 4.76 11.51
CA LEU A 109 -10.18 4.91 12.79
C LEU A 109 -8.65 5.00 12.66
N TYR A 110 -8.08 4.32 11.66
CA TYR A 110 -6.61 4.15 11.57
C TYR A 110 -5.97 5.00 10.49
N GLY A 111 -6.75 5.53 9.54
CA GLY A 111 -6.24 6.28 8.38
C GLY A 111 -5.36 5.46 7.44
N ILE A 112 -5.42 4.13 7.51
CA ILE A 112 -4.65 3.21 6.67
C ILE A 112 -5.49 2.72 5.48
N PRO A 113 -4.87 2.42 4.32
CA PRO A 113 -5.60 1.89 3.18
C PRO A 113 -6.10 0.48 3.47
N TYR A 114 -7.26 0.14 2.93
CA TYR A 114 -7.80 -1.21 2.94
C TYR A 114 -8.66 -1.43 1.69
N ILE A 115 -8.94 -2.68 1.38
CA ILE A 115 -9.85 -3.04 0.29
C ILE A 115 -11.14 -3.60 0.92
N PRO A 116 -12.29 -2.92 0.74
CA PRO A 116 -13.54 -3.37 1.34
C PRO A 116 -13.95 -4.78 0.89
N ALA A 117 -14.47 -5.57 1.80
CA ALA A 117 -15.01 -6.91 1.53
C ALA A 117 -16.07 -6.91 0.43
N SER A 118 -16.87 -5.84 0.34
CA SER A 118 -17.89 -5.67 -0.70
C SER A 118 -17.27 -5.56 -2.11
N ALA A 119 -16.13 -4.85 -2.24
CA ALA A 119 -15.41 -4.76 -3.50
C ALA A 119 -14.81 -6.12 -3.90
N LEU A 120 -14.24 -6.85 -2.93
CA LEU A 120 -13.69 -8.19 -3.16
C LEU A 120 -14.78 -9.20 -3.55
N LYS A 121 -15.92 -9.16 -2.86
CA LYS A 121 -17.08 -10.01 -3.19
C LYS A 121 -17.61 -9.70 -4.59
N GLY A 122 -17.72 -8.41 -4.95
CA GLY A 122 -18.14 -7.95 -6.27
C GLY A 122 -17.20 -8.44 -7.36
N LEU A 123 -15.88 -8.26 -7.18
CA LEU A 123 -14.86 -8.75 -8.10
C LEU A 123 -14.93 -10.27 -8.27
N THR A 124 -15.06 -11.01 -7.16
CA THR A 124 -15.11 -12.48 -7.18
C THR A 124 -16.33 -12.96 -7.96
N ARG A 125 -17.50 -12.33 -7.76
CA ARG A 125 -18.72 -12.64 -8.51
C ARG A 125 -18.55 -12.30 -10.00
N ALA A 126 -18.04 -11.11 -10.32
CA ALA A 126 -17.82 -10.69 -11.69
C ALA A 126 -16.86 -11.65 -12.44
N TYR A 127 -15.82 -12.14 -11.76
CA TYR A 127 -14.94 -13.15 -12.34
C TYR A 127 -15.65 -14.50 -12.55
N ALA A 128 -16.44 -14.94 -11.58
CA ALA A 128 -17.15 -16.22 -11.66
C ALA A 128 -18.21 -16.27 -12.78
N THR A 129 -18.84 -15.11 -13.08
CA THR A 129 -19.87 -15.00 -14.13
C THR A 129 -19.37 -14.38 -15.44
N GLY A 130 -18.10 -13.91 -15.48
CA GLY A 130 -17.48 -13.30 -16.66
C GLY A 130 -17.12 -14.30 -17.74
N GLU A 131 -16.92 -13.80 -18.94
CA GLU A 131 -16.41 -14.60 -20.07
C GLU A 131 -14.88 -14.73 -19.94
N GLU A 132 -14.34 -15.95 -20.08
CA GLU A 132 -12.90 -16.13 -20.32
C GLU A 132 -12.62 -15.82 -21.79
N GLU A 133 -11.83 -14.77 -22.04
CA GLU A 133 -11.26 -14.50 -23.36
C GLU A 133 -10.23 -15.57 -23.71
N GLU A 134 -10.39 -16.14 -24.92
CA GLU A 134 -9.48 -17.02 -25.66
C GLU A 134 -9.09 -18.38 -25.08
N GLY A 135 -9.71 -19.43 -25.59
CA GLY A 135 -9.09 -20.73 -25.84
C GLY A 135 -9.35 -21.85 -24.84
N HIS A 136 -9.92 -21.61 -23.68
CA HIS A 136 -10.42 -22.65 -22.80
C HIS A 136 -11.92 -22.47 -22.57
N LEU A 137 -12.68 -23.44 -23.06
CA LEU A 137 -14.14 -23.61 -22.87
C LEU A 137 -14.48 -23.80 -21.36
N SER A 138 -14.29 -22.79 -20.55
CA SER A 138 -14.94 -22.71 -19.25
C SER A 138 -16.32 -22.11 -19.49
N LYS A 139 -17.34 -22.95 -19.38
CA LYS A 139 -18.73 -22.55 -19.50
C LYS A 139 -18.99 -21.39 -18.53
N LYS A 140 -19.41 -20.24 -19.08
CA LYS A 140 -19.89 -19.11 -18.29
C LYS A 140 -20.90 -19.63 -17.24
N ILE A 141 -20.67 -19.32 -15.98
CA ILE A 141 -21.62 -19.63 -14.92
C ILE A 141 -22.67 -18.53 -14.95
N ASP A 142 -23.94 -18.91 -15.13
CA ASP A 142 -25.03 -17.93 -15.14
C ASP A 142 -25.17 -17.26 -13.77
N GLU A 143 -25.59 -16.00 -13.73
CA GLU A 143 -25.85 -15.30 -12.47
C GLU A 143 -26.93 -15.98 -11.61
N ASP A 144 -27.86 -16.68 -12.26
CA ASP A 144 -28.93 -17.44 -11.63
C ASP A 144 -28.51 -18.89 -11.28
N ASP A 145 -27.26 -19.28 -11.58
CA ASP A 145 -26.73 -20.59 -11.24
C ASP A 145 -26.75 -20.81 -9.72
N GLU A 146 -27.13 -22.02 -9.33
CA GLU A 146 -27.26 -22.42 -7.94
C GLU A 146 -25.95 -22.22 -7.15
N ILE A 147 -24.78 -22.42 -7.78
CA ILE A 147 -23.49 -22.22 -7.12
C ILE A 147 -23.21 -20.74 -6.84
N ILE A 148 -23.60 -19.85 -7.76
CA ILE A 148 -23.45 -18.40 -7.60
C ILE A 148 -24.36 -17.91 -6.47
N GLN A 149 -25.64 -18.32 -6.48
CA GLN A 149 -26.57 -17.94 -5.44
C GLN A 149 -26.19 -18.53 -4.07
N ARG A 150 -25.65 -19.74 -4.03
CA ARG A 150 -25.17 -20.37 -2.80
C ARG A 150 -23.98 -19.64 -2.20
N ILE A 151 -22.94 -19.35 -3.00
CA ILE A 151 -21.70 -18.72 -2.53
C ILE A 151 -21.93 -17.25 -2.17
N PHE A 152 -22.55 -16.47 -3.07
CA PHE A 152 -22.69 -15.03 -2.91
C PHE A 152 -23.99 -14.59 -2.25
N GLY A 153 -24.96 -15.48 -2.18
CA GLY A 153 -26.29 -15.18 -1.68
C GLY A 153 -27.22 -14.58 -2.75
N SER A 154 -28.49 -14.51 -2.40
CA SER A 154 -29.56 -13.92 -3.17
C SER A 154 -30.35 -12.92 -2.30
N GLN A 155 -31.40 -12.32 -2.84
CA GLN A 155 -32.30 -11.48 -2.02
C GLN A 155 -32.99 -12.25 -0.87
N LYS A 156 -33.12 -13.57 -1.00
CA LYS A 156 -33.82 -14.43 -0.03
C LYS A 156 -32.85 -15.13 0.93
N HIS A 157 -31.61 -15.35 0.54
CA HIS A 157 -30.66 -16.18 1.29
C HIS A 157 -29.30 -15.53 1.37
N ALA A 158 -28.68 -15.58 2.56
CA ALA A 158 -27.30 -15.17 2.73
C ALA A 158 -26.35 -16.21 2.12
N GLY A 159 -25.28 -15.77 1.47
CA GLY A 159 -24.26 -16.67 0.91
C GLY A 159 -23.50 -17.47 1.96
N THR A 160 -22.88 -18.56 1.54
CA THR A 160 -22.08 -19.47 2.38
C THR A 160 -20.70 -18.92 2.71
N VAL A 161 -20.20 -17.94 1.94
CA VAL A 161 -18.86 -17.38 2.11
C VAL A 161 -18.90 -15.98 2.74
N ILE A 162 -18.09 -15.78 3.77
CA ILE A 162 -17.83 -14.49 4.40
C ILE A 162 -16.55 -13.92 3.80
N PHE A 163 -16.64 -12.75 3.18
CA PHE A 163 -15.49 -11.98 2.70
C PHE A 163 -15.08 -10.99 3.80
N PHE A 164 -13.80 -10.90 4.09
CA PHE A 164 -13.24 -9.88 4.96
C PHE A 164 -12.60 -8.76 4.14
N ASP A 165 -12.53 -7.57 4.73
CA ASP A 165 -11.71 -6.49 4.16
C ASP A 165 -10.26 -6.95 4.04
N ALA A 166 -9.57 -6.61 2.94
CA ALA A 166 -8.15 -6.91 2.84
C ALA A 166 -7.34 -5.80 3.50
N MET A 167 -6.34 -6.20 4.28
CA MET A 167 -5.50 -5.29 5.06
C MET A 167 -4.04 -5.37 4.60
N PRO A 168 -3.29 -4.25 4.62
CA PRO A 168 -1.85 -4.28 4.39
C PRO A 168 -1.16 -5.18 5.40
N VAL A 169 -0.31 -6.08 4.93
CA VAL A 169 0.43 -7.03 5.79
C VAL A 169 1.29 -6.27 6.80
N ASN A 170 1.13 -6.63 8.08
CA ASN A 170 1.82 -5.99 9.19
C ASN A 170 1.61 -4.46 9.27
N GLY A 171 0.51 -3.95 8.71
CA GLY A 171 0.22 -2.53 8.63
C GLY A 171 1.20 -1.72 7.78
N ARG A 172 1.90 -2.37 6.83
CA ARG A 172 2.91 -1.75 5.96
C ARG A 172 2.35 -1.49 4.58
N PHE A 173 2.46 -0.26 4.12
CA PHE A 173 1.98 0.20 2.82
C PHE A 173 2.74 1.44 2.36
N ALA A 174 2.63 1.77 1.08
CA ALA A 174 3.18 2.99 0.51
C ALA A 174 2.11 3.76 -0.26
N PHE A 175 2.11 5.08 -0.09
CA PHE A 175 1.33 5.98 -0.94
C PHE A 175 2.19 6.53 -2.07
N ASP A 176 1.58 6.74 -3.22
CA ASP A 176 2.19 7.40 -4.36
C ASP A 176 1.19 8.35 -5.01
N LEU A 177 1.71 9.42 -5.62
CA LEU A 177 0.89 10.39 -6.33
C LEU A 177 0.83 10.03 -7.81
N ASP A 178 -0.34 10.24 -8.39
CA ASP A 178 -0.52 10.14 -9.83
C ASP A 178 -1.39 11.27 -10.36
N ILE A 179 -1.44 11.40 -11.68
CA ILE A 179 -2.15 12.47 -12.37
C ILE A 179 -3.07 11.86 -13.42
N MET A 180 -4.32 12.29 -13.42
CA MET A 180 -5.24 12.02 -14.53
C MET A 180 -5.55 13.31 -15.26
N ASN A 181 -5.67 13.23 -16.58
CA ASN A 181 -6.04 14.35 -17.42
C ASN A 181 -7.38 14.08 -18.11
N ALA A 182 -8.29 15.04 -18.04
CA ALA A 182 -9.41 15.10 -18.97
C ALA A 182 -8.89 15.78 -20.25
N HIS A 183 -8.68 14.98 -21.32
CA HIS A 183 -8.13 15.51 -22.57
C HIS A 183 -9.14 16.42 -23.31
N TYR A 184 -10.44 16.16 -23.14
CA TYR A 184 -11.51 16.87 -23.84
C TYR A 184 -12.56 17.36 -22.82
N PRO A 185 -12.25 18.36 -21.97
CA PRO A 185 -13.17 18.84 -20.94
C PRO A 185 -14.48 19.38 -21.53
N ASP A 186 -14.44 20.03 -22.68
CA ASP A 186 -15.62 20.57 -23.35
C ASP A 186 -16.52 19.46 -23.93
N TYR A 187 -15.94 18.35 -24.38
CA TYR A 187 -16.72 17.19 -24.82
C TYR A 187 -17.54 16.58 -23.67
N TYR A 188 -16.90 16.43 -22.52
CA TYR A 188 -17.57 15.84 -21.34
C TYR A 188 -18.55 16.80 -20.65
N GLY A 189 -18.25 18.10 -20.65
CA GLY A 189 -19.04 19.10 -19.91
C GLY A 189 -20.04 19.87 -20.75
N GLN A 190 -19.78 20.08 -22.06
CA GLN A 190 -20.56 20.96 -22.92
C GLN A 190 -21.06 20.29 -24.21
N ASN A 191 -20.88 19.00 -24.37
CA ASN A 191 -21.28 18.23 -25.55
C ASN A 191 -20.70 18.76 -26.88
N LYS A 192 -19.53 19.41 -26.83
CA LYS A 192 -18.80 19.89 -28.02
C LYS A 192 -17.97 18.76 -28.64
N PRO A 193 -17.62 18.78 -29.92
CA PRO A 193 -16.72 17.82 -30.52
C PRO A 193 -15.36 17.78 -29.77
N PRO A 194 -14.70 16.61 -29.63
CA PRO A 194 -13.38 16.52 -29.09
C PRO A 194 -12.38 17.13 -30.08
N THR A 195 -11.80 18.27 -29.74
CA THR A 195 -10.78 18.96 -30.54
C THR A 195 -9.45 19.02 -29.81
N ASP A 196 -8.33 18.94 -30.54
CA ASP A 196 -6.99 18.85 -29.95
C ASP A 196 -6.46 20.19 -29.40
N ASP A 197 -7.23 21.27 -29.51
CA ASP A 197 -6.90 22.61 -29.01
C ASP A 197 -7.28 22.84 -27.54
N GLN A 198 -7.89 21.83 -26.90
CA GLN A 198 -8.31 21.93 -25.51
C GLN A 198 -7.13 21.71 -24.55
N ASN A 199 -7.02 22.58 -23.54
CA ASN A 199 -6.03 22.42 -22.51
C ASN A 199 -6.44 21.30 -21.54
N PRO A 200 -5.57 20.28 -21.31
CA PRO A 200 -5.86 19.24 -20.34
C PRO A 200 -5.90 19.82 -18.93
N ASN A 201 -6.87 19.37 -18.12
CA ASN A 201 -6.93 19.71 -16.70
C ASN A 201 -6.32 18.59 -15.85
N PRO A 202 -5.06 18.72 -15.38
CA PRO A 202 -4.42 17.68 -14.61
C PRO A 202 -4.99 17.60 -13.19
N VAL A 203 -5.57 16.45 -12.85
CA VAL A 203 -6.09 16.16 -11.52
C VAL A 203 -5.12 15.23 -10.82
N THR A 204 -4.40 15.74 -9.81
CA THR A 204 -3.50 14.93 -8.97
C THR A 204 -4.32 14.14 -7.95
N PHE A 205 -4.01 12.86 -7.77
CA PHE A 205 -4.67 11.99 -6.82
C PHE A 205 -3.70 11.03 -6.12
N LEU A 206 -4.11 10.55 -4.94
CA LEU A 206 -3.33 9.64 -4.12
C LEU A 206 -3.68 8.19 -4.47
N THR A 207 -2.65 7.34 -4.53
CA THR A 207 -2.76 5.90 -4.79
C THR A 207 -2.00 5.11 -3.74
N VAL A 208 -2.23 3.80 -3.68
CA VAL A 208 -1.42 2.86 -2.90
C VAL A 208 -0.57 2.04 -3.87
N ALA A 209 0.73 1.93 -3.61
CA ALA A 209 1.68 1.19 -4.45
C ALA A 209 2.59 0.30 -3.60
N ASN A 210 3.28 -0.65 -4.23
CA ASN A 210 4.28 -1.52 -3.58
C ASN A 210 3.79 -2.09 -2.24
N THR A 211 2.53 -2.52 -2.18
CA THR A 211 1.88 -2.93 -0.94
C THR A 211 1.39 -4.36 -1.05
N THR A 212 1.80 -5.19 -0.08
CA THR A 212 1.27 -6.54 0.07
C THR A 212 0.01 -6.48 0.92
N PHE A 213 -1.10 -6.97 0.38
CA PHE A 213 -2.35 -7.12 1.12
C PHE A 213 -2.57 -8.57 1.53
N MET A 214 -3.16 -8.77 2.70
CA MET A 214 -3.66 -10.05 3.16
C MET A 214 -5.17 -10.10 2.94
N PHE A 215 -5.63 -11.13 2.28
CA PHE A 215 -7.01 -11.44 1.96
C PHE A 215 -7.50 -12.61 2.81
N ALA A 216 -8.77 -12.61 3.17
CA ALA A 216 -9.37 -13.68 3.97
C ALA A 216 -10.81 -13.96 3.56
N LEU A 217 -11.16 -15.25 3.49
CA LEU A 217 -12.52 -15.74 3.28
C LEU A 217 -12.80 -16.84 4.30
N ALA A 218 -13.98 -16.81 4.92
CA ALA A 218 -14.37 -17.81 5.91
C ALA A 218 -15.68 -18.49 5.54
N PRO A 219 -15.88 -19.75 5.99
CA PRO A 219 -17.17 -20.41 5.88
C PRO A 219 -18.17 -19.74 6.83
N ARG A 220 -19.41 -19.58 6.40
CA ARG A 220 -20.47 -19.07 7.26
C ARG A 220 -20.89 -20.12 8.29
N ARG A 221 -20.85 -21.39 7.91
CA ARG A 221 -21.21 -22.55 8.74
C ARG A 221 -20.20 -23.66 8.51
N PRO A 222 -20.05 -24.59 9.47
CA PRO A 222 -19.36 -25.85 9.23
C PRO A 222 -19.98 -26.58 8.03
N GLY A 223 -19.14 -27.01 7.09
CA GLY A 223 -19.55 -27.63 5.82
C GLY A 223 -19.44 -26.72 4.59
N ASP A 224 -19.28 -25.41 4.77
CA ASP A 224 -19.16 -24.44 3.65
C ASP A 224 -17.70 -24.29 3.15
N GLU A 225 -16.74 -25.11 3.58
CA GLU A 225 -15.30 -24.97 3.30
C GLU A 225 -14.97 -25.12 1.81
N GLN A 226 -15.72 -25.94 1.08
CA GLN A 226 -15.54 -26.10 -0.37
C GLN A 226 -15.93 -24.84 -1.13
N ASP A 227 -17.01 -24.18 -0.70
CA ASP A 227 -17.43 -22.90 -1.29
C ASP A 227 -16.39 -21.80 -1.03
N VAL A 228 -15.76 -21.80 0.15
CA VAL A 228 -14.64 -20.89 0.46
C VAL A 228 -13.44 -21.14 -0.47
N ALA A 229 -13.05 -22.40 -0.68
CA ALA A 229 -11.94 -22.75 -1.56
C ALA A 229 -12.23 -22.34 -3.01
N GLN A 230 -13.47 -22.52 -3.47
CA GLN A 230 -13.88 -22.10 -4.81
C GLN A 230 -13.87 -20.57 -4.94
N ALA A 231 -14.47 -19.84 -3.99
CA ALA A 231 -14.51 -18.39 -3.98
C ALA A 231 -13.08 -17.79 -3.89
N LYS A 232 -12.19 -18.39 -3.09
CA LYS A 232 -10.77 -18.00 -3.00
C LYS A 232 -10.07 -18.16 -4.36
N THR A 233 -10.34 -19.24 -5.07
CA THR A 233 -9.76 -19.47 -6.41
C THR A 233 -10.23 -18.41 -7.39
N TRP A 234 -11.52 -18.08 -7.40
CA TRP A 234 -12.06 -17.01 -8.25
C TRP A 234 -11.52 -15.62 -7.87
N LEU A 235 -11.42 -15.32 -6.58
CA LEU A 235 -10.87 -14.05 -6.11
C LEU A 235 -9.41 -13.87 -6.56
N LYS A 236 -8.56 -14.89 -6.40
CA LYS A 236 -7.16 -14.84 -6.86
C LYS A 236 -7.06 -14.56 -8.35
N LYS A 237 -7.85 -15.25 -9.16
CA LYS A 237 -7.89 -15.04 -10.61
C LYS A 237 -8.47 -13.66 -10.96
N GLY A 238 -9.51 -13.20 -10.26
CA GLY A 238 -10.09 -11.88 -10.43
C GLY A 238 -9.09 -10.76 -10.14
N LEU A 239 -8.32 -10.87 -9.05
CA LEU A 239 -7.26 -9.91 -8.69
C LEU A 239 -6.16 -9.82 -9.77
N ALA A 240 -5.80 -10.96 -10.39
CA ALA A 240 -4.78 -11.01 -11.42
C ALA A 240 -5.28 -10.57 -12.81
N LYS A 241 -6.56 -10.83 -13.16
CA LYS A 241 -7.09 -10.59 -14.51
C LYS A 241 -7.94 -9.33 -14.64
N TYR A 242 -8.75 -8.98 -13.65
CA TYR A 242 -9.70 -7.86 -13.70
C TYR A 242 -9.26 -6.67 -12.86
N GLY A 243 -8.45 -6.93 -11.82
CA GLY A 243 -8.07 -5.92 -10.84
C GLY A 243 -9.24 -5.50 -9.93
N VAL A 244 -8.95 -4.76 -8.86
CA VAL A 244 -9.95 -4.23 -7.93
C VAL A 244 -9.77 -2.74 -7.70
N GLY A 245 -10.88 -2.02 -7.55
CA GLY A 245 -10.90 -0.57 -7.34
C GLY A 245 -11.18 0.21 -8.61
N GLY A 246 -10.70 1.46 -8.66
CA GLY A 246 -10.90 2.37 -9.79
C GLY A 246 -9.84 2.20 -10.87
N LYS A 247 -10.19 2.57 -12.12
CA LYS A 247 -9.29 2.68 -13.28
C LYS A 247 -8.58 1.36 -13.66
N THR A 248 -9.24 0.20 -13.47
CA THR A 248 -8.64 -1.10 -13.81
C THR A 248 -8.32 -1.22 -15.30
N SER A 249 -9.13 -0.62 -16.19
CA SER A 249 -8.85 -0.52 -17.63
C SER A 249 -7.58 0.28 -17.97
N ALA A 250 -7.07 1.08 -17.03
CA ALA A 250 -5.83 1.83 -17.16
C ALA A 250 -4.65 1.18 -16.41
N GLY A 251 -4.79 -0.07 -15.96
CA GLY A 251 -3.73 -0.84 -15.32
C GLY A 251 -3.67 -0.73 -13.80
N TYR A 252 -4.62 -0.05 -13.15
CA TYR A 252 -4.68 0.02 -11.68
C TYR A 252 -5.35 -1.21 -11.08
N GLY A 253 -5.00 -1.53 -9.83
CA GLY A 253 -5.70 -2.51 -9.02
C GLY A 253 -5.40 -3.98 -9.31
N TYR A 254 -4.40 -4.26 -10.13
CA TYR A 254 -3.92 -5.62 -10.40
C TYR A 254 -2.96 -6.10 -9.31
N PHE A 255 -2.94 -7.42 -9.11
CA PHE A 255 -2.11 -8.06 -8.09
C PHE A 255 -1.29 -9.20 -8.68
N THR A 256 -0.06 -9.32 -8.20
CA THR A 256 0.90 -10.36 -8.54
C THR A 256 1.38 -11.07 -7.27
N ASP A 257 2.24 -12.09 -7.45
CA ASP A 257 2.86 -12.82 -6.34
C ASP A 257 1.85 -13.31 -5.29
N ILE A 258 0.79 -13.96 -5.81
CA ILE A 258 -0.33 -14.45 -4.99
C ILE A 258 0.09 -15.73 -4.27
N ARG A 259 0.19 -15.70 -2.93
CA ARG A 259 0.68 -16.80 -2.10
C ARG A 259 -0.34 -17.19 -1.04
N ASP A 260 -0.65 -18.48 -0.93
CA ASP A 260 -1.44 -18.97 0.21
C ASP A 260 -0.65 -18.78 1.51
N GLU A 261 -1.34 -18.37 2.59
CA GLU A 261 -0.80 -18.51 3.92
C GLU A 261 -0.94 -20.00 4.28
N GLU A 262 0.20 -20.69 4.46
CA GLU A 262 0.20 -22.07 4.91
C GLU A 262 -0.52 -22.13 6.26
N ALA A 263 -1.47 -23.08 6.38
CA ALA A 263 -2.08 -23.37 7.67
C ALA A 263 -0.94 -23.70 8.63
N ALA A 264 -0.67 -22.80 9.58
CA ALA A 264 0.31 -23.03 10.61
C ALA A 264 -0.03 -24.39 11.24
N GLY A 265 0.82 -25.37 10.98
CA GLY A 265 0.68 -26.72 11.48
C GLY A 265 0.41 -26.63 12.97
N THR A 266 -0.59 -27.40 13.42
CA THR A 266 -1.03 -27.53 14.80
C THR A 266 0.08 -28.14 15.67
N GLN A 267 1.17 -27.40 15.89
CA GLN A 267 2.19 -27.72 16.91
C GLN A 267 2.86 -26.40 17.34
N ALA A 268 2.73 -26.11 18.64
CA ALA A 268 3.49 -25.13 19.43
C ALA A 268 2.89 -23.73 19.66
N GLU A 269 1.57 -23.57 19.88
CA GLU A 269 1.07 -22.38 20.62
C GLU A 269 0.00 -22.72 21.68
N ALA A 270 -0.07 -23.98 22.13
CA ALA A 270 -0.91 -24.38 23.26
C ALA A 270 -0.19 -24.26 24.63
N ALA A 271 0.70 -23.28 24.79
CA ALA A 271 1.34 -23.05 26.07
C ALA A 271 1.66 -21.57 26.27
N GLN A 272 0.66 -20.75 26.52
CA GLN A 272 0.77 -19.51 27.31
C GLN A 272 -0.59 -18.82 27.51
N THR A 273 -1.57 -19.58 28.03
CA THR A 273 -2.62 -19.00 28.84
C THR A 273 -2.21 -19.16 30.30
N ALA A 274 -1.30 -18.31 30.74
CA ALA A 274 -0.97 -18.20 32.15
C ALA A 274 -1.73 -17.02 32.75
N THR A 275 -2.69 -17.37 33.56
CA THR A 275 -3.30 -16.68 34.69
C THR A 275 -2.43 -15.58 35.26
N ILE A 276 -2.97 -14.38 35.41
CA ILE A 276 -2.38 -13.28 36.16
C ILE A 276 -2.62 -13.55 37.66
N PRO A 277 -1.58 -13.72 38.50
CA PRO A 277 -1.70 -13.51 39.93
C PRO A 277 -1.15 -12.12 40.29
N ALA A 278 -1.86 -11.47 41.20
CA ALA A 278 -1.53 -10.18 41.75
C ALA A 278 -0.25 -10.19 42.57
N SER A 279 0.51 -9.09 42.42
CA SER A 279 1.45 -8.46 43.35
C SER A 279 2.39 -9.29 44.25
N SER A 280 3.71 -9.22 44.01
CA SER A 280 4.69 -8.93 45.07
C SER A 280 5.99 -8.39 44.45
N SER A 281 6.44 -7.30 45.00
CA SER A 281 7.70 -6.58 44.72
C SER A 281 8.95 -7.34 45.13
N SER A 282 9.99 -7.39 44.27
CA SER A 282 11.43 -7.23 44.56
C SER A 282 12.33 -7.78 43.42
N PRO A 283 13.66 -7.54 43.33
CA PRO A 283 14.23 -6.58 42.37
C PRO A 283 14.93 -7.23 41.17
N MET A 284 15.09 -6.38 40.16
CA MET A 284 15.75 -6.56 38.87
C MET A 284 17.10 -7.32 38.95
N GLN A 285 17.20 -8.43 38.21
CA GLN A 285 18.45 -8.87 37.57
C GLN A 285 18.29 -8.77 36.06
N GLN A 286 19.17 -8.01 35.45
CA GLN A 286 19.23 -7.77 34.01
C GLN A 286 19.66 -9.03 33.27
N ALA A 287 18.82 -9.60 32.44
CA ALA A 287 19.20 -10.54 31.38
C ALA A 287 19.47 -9.76 30.08
N PRO A 288 20.43 -10.18 29.24
CA PRO A 288 20.85 -9.39 28.08
C PRO A 288 19.75 -9.27 27.02
N ALA A 289 19.54 -8.06 26.55
CA ALA A 289 18.61 -7.74 25.48
C ALA A 289 18.97 -8.50 24.20
N GLN A 290 18.14 -9.45 23.81
CA GLN A 290 18.15 -9.96 22.44
C GLN A 290 17.67 -8.84 21.52
N SER A 291 18.59 -8.33 20.68
CA SER A 291 18.30 -7.34 19.66
C SER A 291 17.27 -7.90 18.69
N ILE A 292 16.06 -7.34 18.70
CA ILE A 292 15.08 -7.53 17.65
C ILE A 292 15.68 -6.87 16.40
N ARG A 293 16.20 -7.68 15.49
CA ARG A 293 16.67 -7.18 14.19
C ARG A 293 15.44 -6.64 13.44
N PRO A 294 15.46 -5.38 12.95
CA PRO A 294 14.43 -4.89 12.07
C PRO A 294 14.35 -5.79 10.84
N ASN A 295 13.14 -6.12 10.41
CA ASN A 295 12.91 -6.98 9.25
C ASN A 295 13.29 -6.20 8.00
N ILE A 296 14.54 -6.31 7.57
CA ILE A 296 15.11 -5.63 6.41
C ILE A 296 14.63 -6.39 5.18
N PRO A 297 14.13 -5.70 4.13
CA PRO A 297 13.76 -6.35 2.90
C PRO A 297 14.97 -7.12 2.34
N THR A 298 14.79 -8.38 2.00
CA THR A 298 15.81 -9.20 1.34
C THR A 298 15.86 -8.85 -0.13
N PHE A 299 16.98 -8.30 -0.58
CA PHE A 299 17.24 -7.99 -1.98
C PHE A 299 18.05 -9.10 -2.64
N ARG A 300 17.84 -9.30 -3.95
CA ARG A 300 18.67 -10.22 -4.76
C ARG A 300 19.74 -9.43 -5.52
N ALA A 301 20.92 -9.99 -5.67
CA ALA A 301 21.97 -9.35 -6.46
C ALA A 301 21.48 -9.02 -7.88
N GLY A 302 21.67 -7.77 -8.32
CA GLY A 302 21.16 -7.24 -9.59
C GLY A 302 19.74 -6.68 -9.54
N GLU A 303 19.04 -6.75 -8.40
CA GLU A 303 17.71 -6.17 -8.23
C GLU A 303 17.78 -4.63 -8.26
N PRO A 304 16.88 -3.95 -9.00
CA PRO A 304 16.88 -2.49 -9.04
C PRO A 304 16.29 -1.91 -7.74
N ILE A 305 17.05 -1.03 -7.08
CA ILE A 305 16.63 -0.30 -5.88
C ILE A 305 16.60 1.19 -6.20
N THR A 306 15.53 1.85 -5.76
CA THR A 306 15.38 3.31 -5.92
C THR A 306 15.68 4.01 -4.61
N GLY A 307 16.49 5.05 -4.66
CA GLY A 307 16.80 5.87 -3.50
C GLY A 307 16.96 7.34 -3.85
N SER A 308 16.74 8.22 -2.87
CA SER A 308 17.01 9.65 -2.99
C SER A 308 18.40 9.98 -2.48
N VAL A 309 19.20 10.70 -3.27
CA VAL A 309 20.55 11.14 -2.89
C VAL A 309 20.48 12.03 -1.65
N VAL A 310 21.26 11.71 -0.64
CA VAL A 310 21.31 12.45 0.62
C VAL A 310 22.73 12.97 0.90
N THR A 311 22.84 14.09 1.59
CA THR A 311 24.11 14.56 2.13
C THR A 311 24.50 13.66 3.30
N PRO A 312 25.66 12.98 3.28
CA PRO A 312 26.05 12.10 4.37
C PRO A 312 26.34 12.89 5.64
N THR A 313 25.82 12.42 6.76
CA THR A 313 26.19 12.92 8.09
C THR A 313 27.57 12.38 8.48
N ASP A 314 28.22 13.01 9.46
CA ASP A 314 29.52 12.55 9.95
C ASP A 314 29.48 11.13 10.52
N GLU A 315 28.32 10.72 11.06
CA GLU A 315 28.12 9.36 11.55
C GLU A 315 28.04 8.35 10.40
N LEU A 316 27.35 8.68 9.31
CA LEU A 316 27.27 7.84 8.10
C LEU A 316 28.64 7.67 7.44
N ARG A 317 29.46 8.72 7.43
CA ARG A 317 30.82 8.66 6.89
C ARG A 317 31.74 7.73 7.70
N LYS A 318 31.53 7.61 9.02
CA LYS A 318 32.31 6.72 9.89
C LYS A 318 31.99 5.25 9.69
N VAL A 319 30.75 4.92 9.29
CA VAL A 319 30.30 3.53 9.08
C VAL A 319 30.36 3.09 7.62
N ALA A 320 30.57 4.01 6.69
CA ALA A 320 30.63 3.69 5.27
C ALA A 320 31.94 2.96 4.90
N PRO A 321 31.88 2.00 3.96
CA PRO A 321 33.08 1.37 3.43
C PRO A 321 34.02 2.37 2.75
N ALA A 322 35.33 2.07 2.78
CA ALA A 322 36.34 2.89 2.11
C ALA A 322 36.03 3.03 0.62
N GLY A 323 35.98 4.26 0.11
CA GLY A 323 35.68 4.54 -1.29
C GLY A 323 34.22 4.89 -1.60
N ALA A 324 33.34 4.99 -0.60
CA ALA A 324 31.97 5.44 -0.80
C ALA A 324 31.93 6.84 -1.43
N THR A 325 31.22 6.99 -2.55
CA THR A 325 31.15 8.25 -3.33
C THR A 325 29.79 8.93 -3.27
N ALA A 326 28.70 8.15 -3.08
CA ALA A 326 27.36 8.67 -2.89
C ALA A 326 26.55 7.85 -1.88
N PHE A 327 25.61 8.52 -1.23
CA PHE A 327 24.70 7.95 -0.26
C PHE A 327 23.27 8.26 -0.70
N LEU A 328 22.40 7.25 -0.68
CA LEU A 328 21.00 7.42 -0.98
C LEU A 328 20.17 6.84 0.17
N ARG A 329 19.10 7.52 0.50
CA ARG A 329 18.07 6.98 1.41
C ARG A 329 17.15 6.07 0.61
N TYR A 330 16.99 4.83 1.05
CA TYR A 330 16.03 3.91 0.47
C TYR A 330 14.60 4.44 0.72
N GLN A 331 13.79 4.52 -0.33
CA GLN A 331 12.46 5.11 -0.29
C GLN A 331 11.36 4.12 0.14
N SER A 332 11.66 3.16 0.98
CA SER A 332 10.62 2.29 1.56
C SER A 332 10.14 2.83 2.90
N PHE A 333 8.84 2.91 3.10
CA PHE A 333 8.21 3.33 4.36
C PHE A 333 8.57 2.45 5.57
N ALA A 334 9.03 1.23 5.32
CA ALA A 334 9.35 0.26 6.37
C ALA A 334 10.72 0.45 7.02
N THR A 335 11.63 1.21 6.38
CA THR A 335 13.04 1.23 6.78
C THR A 335 13.61 2.64 6.63
N ARG A 336 13.23 3.55 7.55
CA ARG A 336 13.77 4.93 7.61
C ARG A 336 15.30 4.99 7.70
N ASP A 337 15.94 3.87 8.05
CA ASP A 337 17.37 3.81 8.37
C ASP A 337 18.21 2.97 7.38
N LEU A 338 17.63 2.52 6.26
CA LEU A 338 18.40 1.85 5.21
C LEU A 338 19.08 2.90 4.32
N ILE A 339 20.40 2.83 4.26
CA ILE A 339 21.22 3.69 3.42
C ILE A 339 21.84 2.86 2.30
N ILE A 340 21.63 3.29 1.08
CA ILE A 340 22.29 2.76 -0.10
C ILE A 340 23.63 3.46 -0.23
N VAL A 341 24.70 2.68 -0.38
CA VAL A 341 26.07 3.19 -0.56
C VAL A 341 26.55 2.84 -1.97
N ILE A 342 27.04 3.81 -2.66
CA ILE A 342 27.64 3.69 -4.01
C ILE A 342 29.11 4.05 -3.94
N SER A 343 29.96 3.20 -4.54
CA SER A 343 31.41 3.37 -4.52
C SER A 343 32.01 3.60 -5.91
N THR A 344 31.28 4.23 -6.85
CA THR A 344 31.75 4.49 -8.20
C THR A 344 31.98 5.99 -8.45
N GLU A 345 32.94 6.34 -9.32
CA GLU A 345 33.25 7.74 -9.63
C GLU A 345 32.08 8.49 -10.27
N GLU A 346 31.23 7.81 -11.03
CA GLU A 346 30.04 8.39 -11.66
C GLU A 346 29.05 8.99 -10.66
N ALA A 347 28.97 8.40 -9.47
CA ALA A 347 28.06 8.86 -8.43
C ALA A 347 28.53 10.13 -7.68
N ARG A 348 29.78 10.55 -7.84
CA ARG A 348 30.32 11.78 -7.20
C ARG A 348 29.59 13.05 -7.60
N ASN A 349 29.01 13.06 -8.79
CA ASN A 349 28.32 14.23 -9.35
C ASN A 349 26.81 14.26 -9.06
N TRP A 350 26.28 13.30 -8.32
CA TRP A 350 24.86 13.28 -7.98
C TRP A 350 24.51 14.34 -6.94
N LYS A 351 23.43 15.07 -7.17
CA LYS A 351 23.01 16.16 -6.29
C LYS A 351 22.04 15.66 -5.23
N PRO A 352 22.14 16.16 -3.98
CA PRO A 352 21.16 15.86 -2.94
C PRO A 352 19.72 16.16 -3.40
N GLY A 353 18.79 15.26 -3.10
CA GLY A 353 17.37 15.32 -3.52
C GLY A 353 17.08 14.64 -4.86
N GLU A 354 18.07 14.27 -5.65
CA GLU A 354 17.83 13.50 -6.88
C GLU A 354 17.45 12.06 -6.55
N THR A 355 16.46 11.52 -7.27
CA THR A 355 16.10 10.11 -7.20
C THR A 355 16.89 9.30 -8.20
N ARG A 356 17.54 8.23 -7.77
CA ARG A 356 18.37 7.35 -8.61
C ARG A 356 17.99 5.90 -8.43
N ILE A 357 18.10 5.13 -9.51
CA ILE A 357 17.92 3.67 -9.51
C ILE A 357 19.31 3.04 -9.55
N CYS A 358 19.54 2.13 -8.60
CA CYS A 358 20.80 1.43 -8.44
C CYS A 358 20.53 -0.08 -8.46
N LEU A 359 21.51 -0.88 -8.80
CA LEU A 359 21.43 -2.35 -8.76
C LEU A 359 22.02 -2.83 -7.44
N PHE A 360 21.26 -3.59 -6.70
CA PHE A 360 21.72 -4.18 -5.43
C PHE A 360 22.85 -5.18 -5.67
N GLU A 361 23.89 -5.13 -4.83
CA GLU A 361 25.01 -6.04 -4.88
C GLU A 361 25.04 -6.94 -3.64
N ARG A 362 25.09 -6.31 -2.46
CA ARG A 362 25.11 -7.01 -1.18
C ARG A 362 24.69 -6.10 -0.02
N GLU A 363 24.43 -6.71 1.10
CA GLU A 363 24.14 -6.03 2.36
C GLU A 363 25.35 -6.12 3.30
N GLU A 364 25.64 -5.03 3.99
CA GLU A 364 26.67 -4.97 5.03
C GLU A 364 26.11 -4.32 6.29
N VAL A 365 26.49 -4.82 7.47
CA VAL A 365 26.07 -4.26 8.75
C VAL A 365 27.29 -3.69 9.49
N HIS A 366 27.28 -2.38 9.71
CA HIS A 366 28.33 -1.68 10.44
C HIS A 366 27.76 -0.96 11.67
N ASN A 367 28.24 -1.28 12.86
CA ASN A 367 27.81 -0.67 14.12
C ASN A 367 26.26 -0.61 14.31
N GLY A 368 25.55 -1.66 13.91
CA GLY A 368 24.09 -1.75 14.01
C GLY A 368 23.33 -1.01 12.90
N THR A 369 24.02 -0.35 11.97
CA THR A 369 23.43 0.27 10.78
C THR A 369 23.56 -0.67 9.60
N THR A 370 22.44 -0.97 8.93
CA THR A 370 22.45 -1.78 7.71
C THR A 370 22.69 -0.89 6.51
N LEU A 371 23.70 -1.23 5.72
CA LEU A 371 24.06 -0.55 4.47
C LEU A 371 23.78 -1.46 3.29
N LEU A 372 23.09 -0.94 2.28
CA LEU A 372 22.89 -1.62 1.00
C LEU A 372 23.98 -1.16 0.02
N ILE A 373 24.88 -2.05 -0.31
CA ILE A 373 25.93 -1.78 -1.31
C ILE A 373 25.34 -1.99 -2.69
N CYS A 374 25.38 -0.97 -3.52
CA CYS A 374 24.76 -0.97 -4.82
C CYS A 374 25.69 -0.36 -5.90
N GLN A 375 25.40 -0.69 -7.17
CA GLN A 375 26.05 -0.08 -8.34
C GLN A 375 25.06 0.81 -9.11
N PRO A 376 25.49 1.89 -9.75
CA PRO A 376 24.64 2.67 -10.63
C PRO A 376 24.09 1.81 -11.75
N ARG A 377 22.83 2.02 -12.13
CA ARG A 377 22.27 1.36 -13.31
C ARG A 377 22.93 1.96 -14.55
N PRO A 378 23.56 1.17 -15.44
CA PRO A 378 24.20 1.68 -16.65
C PRO A 378 23.21 2.45 -17.51
N SER A 379 23.61 3.61 -18.00
CA SER A 379 22.79 4.43 -18.89
C SER A 379 22.61 3.74 -20.25
N LYS A 380 21.53 4.09 -20.99
CA LYS A 380 21.32 3.53 -22.34
C LYS A 380 22.49 3.78 -23.29
N LYS A 381 23.29 4.81 -23.06
CA LYS A 381 24.49 5.16 -23.89
C LYS A 381 25.63 4.15 -23.74
N ASP A 382 25.74 3.48 -22.58
CA ASP A 382 26.85 2.54 -22.34
C ASP A 382 26.64 1.17 -22.98
N LYS A 383 25.41 0.89 -23.47
CA LYS A 383 25.09 -0.37 -24.17
C LYS A 383 25.45 -0.34 -25.66
N GLU A 384 25.58 0.83 -26.27
CA GLU A 384 25.93 0.95 -27.70
C GLU A 384 27.46 0.95 -27.94
N GLY A 385 28.27 1.22 -26.93
CA GLY A 385 29.74 1.23 -27.02
C GLY A 385 30.43 -0.13 -26.97
N LYS A 386 29.71 -1.22 -26.65
CA LYS A 386 30.26 -2.60 -26.59
C LYS A 386 29.90 -3.49 -27.79
N LYS A 387 29.39 -2.92 -28.88
CA LYS A 387 29.14 -3.61 -30.15
C LYS A 387 29.97 -2.97 -31.27
N ARG A 388 31.25 -2.75 -31.05
CA ARG A 388 32.23 -2.50 -32.11
C ARG A 388 33.49 -3.32 -31.85
#